data_605614ee98aec79f5886233e914209ca
#
_entry.id   605614ee98aec79f5886233e914209ca
#
_cell.length_a   1.000
_cell.length_b   1.000
_cell.length_c   1.000
_cell.angle_alpha   90.00
_cell.angle_beta   90.00
_cell.angle_gamma   90.00
#
_symmetry.space_group_name_H-M   'P 1'
#
loop_
_entity.id
_entity.type
_entity.pdbx_description
1 polymer ?
#
loop_
_entity_poly.entity_id
_entity_poly.type
_entity_poly.pdbx_seq_one_letter_code
_entity_poly.pdbx_strand_id
1 'polypeptide(L)'
;GPIPEELIAEIARTIPPGIASFLLTSEQDAKSIIEQQRFCRTNTLQLVDRISVPTYRQLRNALPGIGLVQVIHVSGEESIVESITVSEFVDAILLDSGNPALAVKELGGTGRTHDWSISKRIREAVDIPIYLAGGLKAENVAEAIQQVQPFGVDLCSGVRTNGKLDEEKLKRFFEQVNSA
;
A
#
# COMPACT_ATOMS: atom_id res chain seq x y z
N GLY A 1 -8.84 6.24 -9.50
CA GLY A 1 -8.02 6.25 -10.71
C GLY A 1 -6.88 7.24 -10.59
N PRO A 2 -5.94 7.30 -11.54
CA PRO A 2 -4.85 8.26 -11.49
C PRO A 2 -5.36 9.70 -11.52
N ILE A 3 -4.69 10.58 -10.79
CA ILE A 3 -4.96 12.03 -10.76
C ILE A 3 -3.72 12.78 -11.27
N PRO A 4 -3.85 14.00 -11.80
CA PRO A 4 -2.71 14.79 -12.26
C PRO A 4 -1.69 15.04 -11.16
N GLU A 5 -0.40 15.01 -11.48
CA GLU A 5 0.69 15.21 -10.52
C GLU A 5 0.64 16.60 -9.87
N GLU A 6 0.16 17.62 -10.60
CA GLU A 6 -0.07 18.96 -10.07
C GLU A 6 -1.05 18.94 -8.88
N LEU A 7 -2.13 18.17 -9.01
CA LEU A 7 -3.12 18.01 -7.94
C LEU A 7 -2.53 17.23 -6.76
N ILE A 8 -1.71 16.20 -7.02
CA ILE A 8 -1.00 15.47 -5.96
C ILE A 8 -0.08 16.43 -5.19
N ALA A 9 0.70 17.24 -5.90
CA ALA A 9 1.61 18.21 -5.30
C ALA A 9 0.85 19.30 -4.50
N GLU A 10 -0.33 19.71 -4.95
CA GLU A 10 -1.19 20.63 -4.22
C GLU A 10 -1.69 19.99 -2.92
N ILE A 11 -2.23 18.78 -2.97
CA ILE A 11 -2.69 18.04 -1.80
C ILE A 11 -1.54 17.83 -0.81
N ALA A 12 -0.37 17.38 -1.27
CA ALA A 12 0.78 17.11 -0.42
C ALA A 12 1.19 18.32 0.42
N ARG A 13 1.06 19.55 -0.11
CA ARG A 13 1.36 20.79 0.64
C ARG A 13 0.37 21.09 1.76
N THR A 14 -0.83 20.52 1.74
CA THR A 14 -1.85 20.71 2.76
C THR A 14 -1.75 19.72 3.91
N ILE A 15 -0.95 18.68 3.77
CA ILE A 15 -0.80 17.63 4.79
C ILE A 15 0.02 18.19 5.96
N PRO A 16 -0.53 18.19 7.18
CA PRO A 16 0.17 18.70 8.34
C PRO A 16 1.36 17.82 8.75
N PRO A 17 2.38 18.37 9.43
CA PRO A 17 3.47 17.58 9.99
C PRO A 17 2.96 16.45 10.89
N GLY A 18 3.58 15.29 10.81
CA GLY A 18 3.20 14.09 11.57
C GLY A 18 2.22 13.16 10.85
N ILE A 19 1.68 13.57 9.70
CA ILE A 19 0.87 12.72 8.83
C ILE A 19 1.69 12.34 7.60
N ALA A 20 1.77 11.04 7.31
CA ALA A 20 2.44 10.55 6.11
C ALA A 20 1.55 10.76 4.88
N SER A 21 2.16 11.26 3.80
CA SER A 21 1.56 11.38 2.48
C SER A 21 2.19 10.37 1.54
N PHE A 22 1.37 9.51 0.94
CA PHE A 22 1.83 8.44 0.08
C PHE A 22 1.59 8.79 -1.39
N LEU A 23 2.65 8.71 -2.20
CA LEU A 23 2.54 8.73 -3.66
C LEU A 23 2.48 7.29 -4.17
N LEU A 24 1.33 6.89 -4.70
CA LEU A 24 1.16 5.61 -5.38
C LEU A 24 1.67 5.75 -6.81
N THR A 25 2.66 4.94 -7.19
CA THR A 25 3.23 4.95 -8.54
C THR A 25 3.32 3.55 -9.12
N SER A 26 2.95 3.41 -10.38
CA SER A 26 3.15 2.20 -11.20
C SER A 26 4.38 2.29 -12.10
N GLU A 27 5.15 3.38 -12.03
CA GLU A 27 6.43 3.50 -12.72
C GLU A 27 7.41 2.45 -12.20
N GLN A 28 8.28 1.93 -13.07
CA GLN A 28 9.22 0.86 -12.72
C GLN A 28 10.68 1.28 -12.89
N ASP A 29 10.95 2.35 -13.64
CA ASP A 29 12.29 2.89 -13.77
C ASP A 29 12.59 3.97 -12.73
N ALA A 30 13.80 3.95 -12.21
CA ALA A 30 14.20 4.85 -11.14
C ALA A 30 14.11 6.33 -11.50
N LYS A 31 14.39 6.71 -12.75
CA LYS A 31 14.38 8.10 -13.18
C LYS A 31 12.98 8.67 -13.12
N SER A 32 11.99 8.00 -13.72
CA SER A 32 10.59 8.41 -13.72
C SER A 32 10.04 8.51 -12.30
N ILE A 33 10.32 7.52 -11.43
CA ILE A 33 9.90 7.53 -10.03
C ILE A 33 10.49 8.72 -9.28
N ILE A 34 11.79 9.00 -9.47
CA ILE A 34 12.48 10.10 -8.79
C ILE A 34 11.94 11.46 -9.25
N GLU A 35 11.71 11.64 -10.55
CA GLU A 35 11.15 12.87 -11.12
C GLU A 35 9.75 13.12 -10.57
N GLN A 36 8.89 12.10 -10.58
CA GLN A 36 7.53 12.15 -10.05
C GLN A 36 7.53 12.50 -8.55
N GLN A 37 8.36 11.82 -7.76
CA GLN A 37 8.47 12.09 -6.30
C GLN A 37 8.94 13.51 -6.00
N ARG A 38 9.95 14.01 -6.72
CA ARG A 38 10.46 15.37 -6.54
C ARG A 38 9.43 16.44 -6.92
N PHE A 39 8.58 16.15 -7.88
CA PHE A 39 7.49 17.03 -8.28
C PHE A 39 6.34 17.00 -7.27
N CYS A 40 5.84 15.83 -6.90
CA CYS A 40 4.71 15.65 -5.99
C CYS A 40 5.03 16.00 -4.53
N ARG A 41 6.30 15.79 -4.08
CA ARG A 41 6.78 16.14 -2.73
C ARG A 41 6.02 15.48 -1.60
N THR A 42 5.56 14.26 -1.80
CA THR A 42 5.06 13.41 -0.71
C THR A 42 6.24 12.94 0.16
N ASN A 43 6.00 12.38 1.33
CA ASN A 43 7.07 11.87 2.19
C ASN A 43 7.24 10.35 2.12
N THR A 44 6.38 9.67 1.37
CA THR A 44 6.42 8.22 1.18
C THR A 44 6.09 7.87 -0.26
N LEU A 45 6.83 6.93 -0.83
CA LEU A 45 6.53 6.28 -2.11
C LEU A 45 5.88 4.93 -1.85
N GLN A 46 4.74 4.67 -2.47
CA GLN A 46 4.12 3.36 -2.55
C GLN A 46 4.27 2.80 -3.96
N LEU A 47 5.17 1.84 -4.09
CA LEU A 47 5.50 1.17 -5.35
C LEU A 47 4.45 0.09 -5.60
N VAL A 48 3.55 0.33 -6.56
CA VAL A 48 2.39 -0.55 -6.81
C VAL A 48 2.76 -1.75 -7.65
N ASP A 49 3.77 -1.60 -8.51
CA ASP A 49 4.30 -2.68 -9.36
C ASP A 49 5.70 -3.12 -8.88
N ARG A 50 6.13 -4.29 -9.33
CA ARG A 50 7.46 -4.82 -9.01
C ARG A 50 8.54 -3.99 -9.68
N ILE A 51 9.59 -3.68 -8.93
CA ILE A 51 10.78 -3.04 -9.45
C ILE A 51 12.03 -3.89 -9.20
N SER A 52 13.11 -3.59 -9.90
CA SER A 52 14.37 -4.33 -9.76
C SER A 52 15.16 -3.90 -8.53
N VAL A 53 16.01 -4.79 -7.98
CA VAL A 53 16.94 -4.46 -6.87
C VAL A 53 17.81 -3.24 -7.18
N PRO A 54 18.41 -3.08 -8.38
CA PRO A 54 19.11 -1.85 -8.74
C PRO A 54 18.25 -0.59 -8.63
N THR A 55 16.96 -0.67 -8.99
CA THR A 55 16.01 0.45 -8.88
C THR A 55 15.83 0.87 -7.42
N TYR A 56 15.61 -0.06 -6.48
CA TYR A 56 15.52 0.28 -5.03
C TYR A 56 16.75 1.04 -4.55
N ARG A 57 17.97 0.58 -4.92
CA ARG A 57 19.22 1.23 -4.53
C ARG A 57 19.33 2.64 -5.09
N GLN A 58 18.89 2.85 -6.35
CA GLN A 58 18.88 4.18 -6.97
C GLN A 58 17.88 5.11 -6.25
N LEU A 59 16.68 4.62 -5.90
CA LEU A 59 15.70 5.39 -5.14
C LEU A 59 16.25 5.80 -3.77
N ARG A 60 16.85 4.89 -3.02
CA ARG A 60 17.46 5.18 -1.71
C ARG A 60 18.54 6.26 -1.79
N ASN A 61 19.38 6.19 -2.81
CA ASN A 61 20.46 7.17 -3.02
C ASN A 61 19.94 8.55 -3.44
N ALA A 62 18.93 8.60 -4.30
CA ALA A 62 18.43 9.85 -4.89
C ALA A 62 17.37 10.55 -4.01
N LEU A 63 16.71 9.83 -3.11
CA LEU A 63 15.58 10.27 -2.28
C LEU A 63 15.81 9.97 -0.79
N PRO A 64 16.90 10.49 -0.19
CA PRO A 64 17.15 10.26 1.23
C PRO A 64 16.02 10.85 2.08
N GLY A 65 15.53 10.07 3.06
CA GLY A 65 14.45 10.48 3.96
C GLY A 65 13.03 10.28 3.42
N ILE A 66 12.87 9.77 2.19
CA ILE A 66 11.57 9.35 1.67
C ILE A 66 11.33 7.88 2.02
N GLY A 67 10.20 7.59 2.67
CA GLY A 67 9.78 6.21 2.96
C GLY A 67 9.48 5.43 1.68
N LEU A 68 9.91 4.17 1.62
CA LEU A 68 9.59 3.26 0.52
C LEU A 68 8.66 2.16 1.03
N VAL A 69 7.51 2.02 0.40
CA VAL A 69 6.54 0.94 0.65
C VAL A 69 6.35 0.15 -0.64
N GLN A 70 6.59 -1.17 -0.60
CA GLN A 70 6.30 -2.04 -1.74
C GLN A 70 4.96 -2.72 -1.56
N VAL A 71 4.13 -2.68 -2.59
CA VAL A 71 2.91 -3.49 -2.65
C VAL A 71 3.26 -4.90 -3.09
N ILE A 72 2.81 -5.88 -2.32
CA ILE A 72 2.86 -7.31 -2.67
C ILE A 72 1.43 -7.79 -2.91
N HIS A 73 1.16 -8.23 -4.11
CA HIS A 73 -0.12 -8.84 -4.46
C HIS A 73 -0.11 -10.30 -4.02
N VAL A 74 -0.83 -10.58 -2.94
CA VAL A 74 -0.83 -11.91 -2.30
C VAL A 74 -1.60 -12.91 -3.18
N SER A 75 -0.88 -13.83 -3.81
CA SER A 75 -1.44 -14.84 -4.72
C SER A 75 -1.15 -16.28 -4.28
N GLY A 76 -0.16 -16.49 -3.40
CA GLY A 76 0.22 -17.80 -2.91
C GLY A 76 1.51 -17.77 -2.09
N GLU A 77 2.12 -18.94 -1.91
CA GLU A 77 3.36 -19.13 -1.12
C GLU A 77 4.55 -18.31 -1.66
N GLU A 78 4.58 -18.05 -2.96
CA GLU A 78 5.60 -17.22 -3.61
C GLU A 78 5.62 -15.79 -3.08
N SER A 79 4.47 -15.29 -2.60
CA SER A 79 4.37 -13.95 -2.01
C SER A 79 5.18 -13.83 -0.71
N ILE A 80 5.39 -14.94 0.01
CA ILE A 80 6.23 -14.96 1.23
C ILE A 80 7.70 -14.75 0.84
N VAL A 81 8.18 -15.49 -0.16
CA VAL A 81 9.56 -15.39 -0.63
C VAL A 81 9.83 -13.99 -1.21
N GLU A 82 8.88 -13.44 -1.97
CA GLU A 82 8.95 -12.09 -2.49
C GLU A 82 9.04 -11.06 -1.36
N SER A 83 8.18 -11.17 -0.34
CA SER A 83 8.16 -10.26 0.80
C SER A 83 9.47 -10.27 1.58
N ILE A 84 10.05 -11.45 1.83
CA ILE A 84 11.36 -11.58 2.49
C ILE A 84 12.45 -10.88 1.66
N THR A 85 12.47 -11.11 0.34
CA THR A 85 13.47 -10.50 -0.55
C THR A 85 13.34 -8.98 -0.58
N VAL A 86 12.11 -8.46 -0.68
CA VAL A 86 11.84 -7.02 -0.78
C VAL A 86 12.10 -6.29 0.53
N SER A 87 11.87 -6.96 1.68
CA SER A 87 12.04 -6.34 3.01
C SER A 87 13.43 -5.78 3.26
N GLU A 88 14.44 -6.25 2.55
CA GLU A 88 15.82 -5.72 2.64
C GLU A 88 15.98 -4.30 2.04
N PHE A 89 15.01 -3.86 1.21
CA PHE A 89 15.15 -2.64 0.41
C PHE A 89 14.13 -1.55 0.76
N VAL A 90 13.06 -1.89 1.50
CA VAL A 90 11.94 -0.98 1.76
C VAL A 90 11.72 -0.77 3.26
N ASP A 91 10.93 0.24 3.63
CA ASP A 91 10.63 0.56 5.03
C ASP A 91 9.36 -0.15 5.52
N ALA A 92 8.49 -0.56 4.59
CA ALA A 92 7.29 -1.32 4.88
C ALA A 92 6.80 -2.07 3.64
N ILE A 93 5.93 -3.06 3.85
CA ILE A 93 5.23 -3.78 2.80
C ILE A 93 3.73 -3.55 2.96
N LEU A 94 3.02 -3.39 1.85
CA LEU A 94 1.57 -3.38 1.79
C LEU A 94 1.09 -4.65 1.07
N LEU A 95 0.28 -5.45 1.75
CA LEU A 95 -0.29 -6.68 1.21
C LEU A 95 -1.67 -6.38 0.62
N ASP A 96 -1.85 -6.63 -0.67
CA ASP A 96 -3.12 -6.38 -1.38
C ASP A 96 -3.59 -7.63 -2.14
N SER A 97 -4.87 -7.65 -2.46
CA SER A 97 -5.55 -8.72 -3.20
C SER A 97 -5.50 -8.58 -4.72
N GLY A 98 -4.76 -7.60 -5.25
CA GLY A 98 -4.61 -7.39 -6.69
C GLY A 98 -4.04 -8.62 -7.41
N ASN A 99 -4.30 -8.74 -8.70
CA ASN A 99 -3.71 -9.77 -9.56
C ASN A 99 -3.00 -9.12 -10.75
N PRO A 100 -1.68 -8.91 -10.67
CA PRO A 100 -0.92 -8.29 -11.75
C PRO A 100 -0.75 -9.20 -12.99
N ALA A 101 -1.09 -10.49 -12.88
CA ALA A 101 -0.97 -11.46 -13.96
C ALA A 101 -2.16 -11.44 -14.95
N LEU A 102 -3.23 -10.71 -14.64
CA LEU A 102 -4.36 -10.57 -15.56
C LEU A 102 -4.00 -9.70 -16.78
N ALA A 103 -4.67 -9.96 -17.91
CA ALA A 103 -4.50 -9.22 -19.15
C ALA A 103 -4.76 -7.69 -18.98
N VAL A 104 -5.65 -7.33 -18.06
CA VAL A 104 -5.76 -5.98 -17.48
C VAL A 104 -5.27 -6.09 -16.05
N LYS A 105 -4.10 -5.52 -15.74
CA LYS A 105 -3.50 -5.57 -14.41
C LYS A 105 -4.48 -5.06 -13.34
N GLU A 106 -4.79 -5.90 -12.37
CA GLU A 106 -5.52 -5.50 -11.17
C GLU A 106 -4.51 -5.10 -10.09
N LEU A 107 -4.17 -3.83 -10.04
CA LEU A 107 -3.18 -3.28 -9.09
C LEU A 107 -3.82 -2.84 -7.75
N GLY A 108 -4.95 -3.44 -7.37
CA GLY A 108 -5.68 -3.16 -6.14
C GLY A 108 -7.07 -2.57 -6.36
N GLY A 109 -7.78 -2.27 -5.28
CA GLY A 109 -9.13 -1.68 -5.33
C GLY A 109 -10.24 -2.61 -5.83
N THR A 110 -10.00 -3.91 -5.91
CA THR A 110 -10.94 -4.91 -6.47
C THR A 110 -12.14 -5.21 -5.55
N GLY A 111 -12.05 -4.83 -4.27
CA GLY A 111 -13.05 -5.14 -3.25
C GLY A 111 -13.05 -6.62 -2.80
N ARG A 112 -12.11 -7.43 -3.29
CA ARG A 112 -11.93 -8.83 -2.88
C ARG A 112 -10.88 -8.95 -1.79
N THR A 113 -11.03 -9.91 -0.90
CA THR A 113 -10.01 -10.31 0.07
C THR A 113 -9.12 -11.40 -0.52
N HIS A 114 -7.88 -11.47 -0.07
CA HIS A 114 -6.98 -12.59 -0.32
C HIS A 114 -6.90 -13.51 0.90
N ASP A 115 -6.08 -14.56 0.82
CA ASP A 115 -5.89 -15.50 1.95
C ASP A 115 -5.05 -14.85 3.06
N TRP A 116 -5.68 -14.46 4.15
CA TRP A 116 -5.03 -13.85 5.30
C TRP A 116 -4.10 -14.78 6.06
N SER A 117 -4.19 -16.09 5.87
CA SER A 117 -3.23 -17.04 6.44
C SER A 117 -1.84 -16.84 5.85
N ILE A 118 -1.75 -16.52 4.55
CA ILE A 118 -0.50 -16.16 3.88
C ILE A 118 0.00 -14.80 4.39
N SER A 119 -0.88 -13.82 4.52
CA SER A 119 -0.54 -12.49 5.06
C SER A 119 0.02 -12.58 6.48
N LYS A 120 -0.55 -13.42 7.34
CA LYS A 120 -0.02 -13.72 8.67
C LYS A 120 1.39 -14.26 8.61
N ARG A 121 1.63 -15.26 7.74
CA ARG A 121 2.96 -15.86 7.57
C ARG A 121 3.98 -14.86 7.02
N ILE A 122 3.58 -13.97 6.12
CA ILE A 122 4.43 -12.86 5.65
C ILE A 122 4.80 -11.96 6.84
N ARG A 123 3.80 -11.54 7.62
CA ARG A 123 4.01 -10.69 8.78
C ARG A 123 4.95 -11.32 9.81
N GLU A 124 4.90 -12.65 9.99
CA GLU A 124 5.80 -13.39 10.89
C GLU A 124 7.21 -13.59 10.30
N ALA A 125 7.37 -13.50 8.99
CA ALA A 125 8.63 -13.75 8.28
C ALA A 125 9.49 -12.51 8.06
N VAL A 126 8.97 -11.28 8.29
CA VAL A 126 9.70 -10.04 8.08
C VAL A 126 9.65 -9.15 9.33
N ASP A 127 10.71 -8.37 9.56
CA ASP A 127 10.85 -7.49 10.73
C ASP A 127 10.35 -6.05 10.48
N ILE A 128 9.94 -5.74 9.24
CA ILE A 128 9.45 -4.41 8.88
C ILE A 128 7.91 -4.32 8.99
N PRO A 129 7.34 -3.11 9.15
CA PRO A 129 5.90 -2.91 9.22
C PRO A 129 5.14 -3.47 8.01
N ILE A 130 4.00 -4.12 8.29
CA ILE A 130 3.09 -4.65 7.26
C ILE A 130 1.78 -3.88 7.31
N TYR A 131 1.40 -3.28 6.19
CA TYR A 131 0.06 -2.77 5.96
C TYR A 131 -0.79 -3.85 5.29
N LEU A 132 -2.03 -4.01 5.72
CA LEU A 132 -2.99 -4.95 5.13
C LEU A 132 -4.05 -4.18 4.33
N ALA A 133 -4.15 -4.51 3.06
CA ALA A 133 -5.14 -3.98 2.13
C ALA A 133 -5.98 -5.12 1.51
N GLY A 134 -6.76 -4.80 0.50
CA GLY A 134 -7.55 -5.78 -0.26
C GLY A 134 -8.90 -6.09 0.37
N GLY A 135 -9.95 -5.44 -0.13
CA GLY A 135 -11.35 -5.74 0.21
C GLY A 135 -11.76 -5.49 1.65
N LEU A 136 -10.98 -4.70 2.40
CA LEU A 136 -11.32 -4.36 3.78
C LEU A 136 -12.56 -3.46 3.85
N LYS A 137 -13.42 -3.74 4.82
CA LYS A 137 -14.65 -3.02 5.12
C LYS A 137 -15.03 -3.24 6.59
N ALA A 138 -16.01 -2.50 7.09
CA ALA A 138 -16.42 -2.59 8.49
C ALA A 138 -16.77 -4.03 8.94
N GLU A 139 -17.33 -4.84 8.03
CA GLU A 139 -17.79 -6.20 8.36
C GLU A 139 -16.66 -7.22 8.54
N ASN A 140 -15.42 -6.92 8.09
CA ASN A 140 -14.33 -7.89 8.09
C ASN A 140 -13.01 -7.37 8.68
N VAL A 141 -12.88 -6.05 8.93
CA VAL A 141 -11.60 -5.47 9.35
C VAL A 141 -11.15 -5.95 10.73
N ALA A 142 -12.07 -6.14 11.67
CA ALA A 142 -11.73 -6.65 13.01
C ALA A 142 -11.14 -8.07 12.93
N GLU A 143 -11.75 -8.96 12.14
CA GLU A 143 -11.23 -10.31 11.90
C GLU A 143 -9.85 -10.26 11.22
N ALA A 144 -9.70 -9.41 10.20
CA ALA A 144 -8.44 -9.24 9.49
C ALA A 144 -7.30 -8.79 10.43
N ILE A 145 -7.57 -7.82 11.31
CA ILE A 145 -6.61 -7.34 12.32
C ILE A 145 -6.26 -8.47 13.31
N GLN A 146 -7.25 -9.18 13.84
CA GLN A 146 -7.01 -10.27 14.79
C GLN A 146 -6.20 -11.42 14.17
N GLN A 147 -6.45 -11.75 12.91
CA GLN A 147 -5.78 -12.85 12.24
C GLN A 147 -4.35 -12.50 11.81
N VAL A 148 -4.13 -11.32 11.22
CA VAL A 148 -2.85 -10.93 10.61
C VAL A 148 -1.98 -10.13 11.57
N GLN A 149 -2.57 -9.35 12.48
CA GLN A 149 -1.89 -8.41 13.36
C GLN A 149 -0.98 -7.43 12.58
N PRO A 150 -1.51 -6.74 11.57
CA PRO A 150 -0.72 -5.81 10.76
C PRO A 150 -0.35 -4.56 11.56
N PHE A 151 0.66 -3.83 11.10
CA PHE A 151 0.98 -2.50 11.63
C PHE A 151 -0.13 -1.48 11.35
N GLY A 152 -0.78 -1.59 10.20
CA GLY A 152 -1.88 -0.72 9.80
C GLY A 152 -2.75 -1.38 8.73
N VAL A 153 -3.88 -0.76 8.45
CA VAL A 153 -4.82 -1.20 7.41
C VAL A 153 -4.99 -0.12 6.35
N ASP A 154 -5.09 -0.54 5.09
CA ASP A 154 -5.35 0.34 3.94
C ASP A 154 -6.67 -0.03 3.29
N LEU A 155 -7.47 0.96 2.94
CA LEU A 155 -8.77 0.75 2.34
C LEU A 155 -9.15 1.86 1.35
N CYS A 156 -9.95 1.49 0.36
CA CYS A 156 -10.48 2.43 -0.61
C CYS A 156 -11.97 2.20 -0.84
N SER A 157 -12.35 1.10 -1.48
CA SER A 157 -13.73 0.82 -1.89
C SER A 157 -14.67 0.54 -0.73
N GLY A 158 -14.17 -0.03 0.37
CA GLY A 158 -14.97 -0.44 1.55
C GLY A 158 -15.70 0.71 2.26
N VAL A 159 -15.24 1.95 2.07
CA VAL A 159 -15.84 3.16 2.65
C VAL A 159 -16.42 4.10 1.60
N ARG A 160 -16.76 3.58 0.42
CA ARG A 160 -17.35 4.37 -0.67
C ARG A 160 -18.73 3.88 -1.05
N THR A 161 -19.56 4.82 -1.51
CA THR A 161 -20.84 4.55 -2.16
C THR A 161 -20.88 5.36 -3.46
N ASN A 162 -21.14 4.68 -4.59
CA ASN A 162 -21.12 5.30 -5.92
C ASN A 162 -19.81 6.07 -6.23
N GLY A 163 -18.66 5.51 -5.80
CA GLY A 163 -17.32 6.08 -6.01
C GLY A 163 -16.95 7.25 -5.09
N LYS A 164 -17.87 7.75 -4.27
CA LYS A 164 -17.65 8.85 -3.30
C LYS A 164 -17.46 8.30 -1.90
N LEU A 165 -16.68 9.02 -1.08
CA LEU A 165 -16.55 8.71 0.35
C LEU A 165 -17.92 8.69 1.00
N ASP A 166 -18.17 7.65 1.81
CA ASP A 166 -19.37 7.47 2.61
C ASP A 166 -18.97 7.58 4.09
N GLU A 167 -19.34 8.68 4.72
CA GLU A 167 -18.92 9.02 6.08
C GLU A 167 -19.45 8.00 7.12
N GLU A 168 -20.65 7.45 6.93
CA GLU A 168 -21.21 6.44 7.83
C GLU A 168 -20.44 5.12 7.73
N LYS A 169 -20.05 4.71 6.52
CA LYS A 169 -19.18 3.54 6.33
C LYS A 169 -17.82 3.76 6.96
N LEU A 170 -17.23 4.96 6.78
CA LEU A 170 -15.94 5.31 7.38
C LEU A 170 -16.00 5.26 8.90
N LYS A 171 -17.03 5.85 9.50
CA LYS A 171 -17.25 5.83 10.96
C LYS A 171 -17.35 4.39 11.48
N ARG A 172 -18.21 3.57 10.87
CA ARG A 172 -18.38 2.16 11.23
C ARG A 172 -17.07 1.37 11.10
N PHE A 173 -16.28 1.67 10.06
CA PHE A 173 -14.98 1.05 9.88
C PHE A 173 -14.04 1.36 11.07
N PHE A 174 -13.92 2.63 11.48
CA PHE A 174 -13.10 3.00 12.62
C PHE A 174 -13.60 2.42 13.94
N GLU A 175 -14.92 2.30 14.13
CA GLU A 175 -15.49 1.63 15.30
C GLU A 175 -15.01 0.17 15.38
N GLN A 176 -14.98 -0.54 14.26
CA GLN A 176 -14.50 -1.93 14.21
C GLN A 176 -12.98 -2.04 14.39
N VAL A 177 -12.19 -1.12 13.81
CA VAL A 177 -10.73 -1.09 14.03
C VAL A 177 -10.40 -0.86 15.49
N ASN A 178 -11.11 0.04 16.18
CA ASN A 178 -10.87 0.34 17.60
C ASN A 178 -11.32 -0.77 18.55
N SER A 179 -12.13 -1.71 18.08
CA SER A 179 -12.62 -2.85 18.88
C SER A 179 -11.82 -4.13 18.66
N ALA A 180 -10.89 -4.16 17.67
CA ALA A 180 -10.06 -5.30 17.33
C ALA A 180 -8.80 -5.38 18.19
#